data_bcc2fbb5abaadf979351be01d71a56f6
#
_entry.id   bcc2fbb5abaadf979351be01d71a56f6
#
_cell.length_a   1.000
_cell.length_b   1.000
_cell.length_c   1.000
_cell.angle_alpha   90.00
_cell.angle_beta   90.00
_cell.angle_gamma   90.00
#
_symmetry.space_group_name_H-M   'P 1'
#
loop_
_entity.id
_entity.type
_entity.pdbx_description
1 polymer ?
#
loop_
_entity_poly.entity_id
_entity_poly.type
_entity_poly.pdbx_seq_one_letter_code
_entity_poly.pdbx_strand_id
1 'polypeptide(L)'
;MKSMLMILLMSCAAFAGCLGSDDDDEKEESNDSVDDKPAWLDASDAGYTYASDVDNHRSLMNDLCEIKAAASSDGGYDFTGAKEIYMNGKNAEKSDGSFRTLAGFASATGKNHDYDSYYGMNGSVDAHIMAALDGTGDFEGTSDTVRYQGTAKLTVNLGMVAYTLHELNAAILKAEAGNWGTDDAQHAWDEGWAFFHGPDEHYGCSPAKVMEKRAADFGT
;
A
#
# COMPACT_ATOMS: atom_id res chain seq x y z
N MET A 1 54.12 36.63 12.64
CA MET A 1 52.68 36.77 12.34
C MET A 1 52.34 35.80 11.22
N LYS A 2 51.85 34.63 11.54
CA LYS A 2 51.43 33.61 10.58
C LYS A 2 49.91 33.50 10.67
N SER A 3 49.24 33.94 9.60
CA SER A 3 47.79 33.85 9.46
C SER A 3 47.44 32.41 9.16
N MET A 4 46.68 31.78 10.04
CA MET A 4 46.20 30.44 9.91
C MET A 4 44.81 30.49 9.28
N LEU A 5 44.76 30.18 7.99
CA LEU A 5 43.50 30.07 7.22
C LEU A 5 42.83 28.77 7.61
N MET A 6 41.76 28.88 8.38
CA MET A 6 40.93 27.72 8.79
C MET A 6 39.93 27.42 7.67
N ILE A 7 40.24 26.43 6.88
CA ILE A 7 39.30 25.91 5.85
C ILE A 7 38.28 25.07 6.59
N LEU A 8 37.07 25.62 6.68
CA LEU A 8 35.89 24.90 7.18
C LEU A 8 35.42 23.93 6.06
N LEU A 9 35.86 22.68 6.14
CA LEU A 9 35.28 21.60 5.35
C LEU A 9 33.87 21.30 5.88
N MET A 10 32.87 21.89 5.25
CA MET A 10 31.50 21.38 5.36
C MET A 10 31.48 20.02 4.72
N SER A 11 31.55 18.98 5.55
CA SER A 11 31.15 17.62 5.15
C SER A 11 29.65 17.64 4.88
N CYS A 12 29.26 17.73 3.62
CA CYS A 12 27.95 17.28 3.18
C CYS A 12 27.87 15.80 3.51
N ALA A 13 27.28 15.47 4.66
CA ALA A 13 26.75 14.14 4.87
C ALA A 13 25.65 13.95 3.82
N ALA A 14 26.01 13.30 2.73
CA ALA A 14 25.03 12.73 1.83
C ALA A 14 24.18 11.78 2.67
N PHE A 15 22.98 12.21 3.03
CA PHE A 15 21.91 11.27 3.36
C PHE A 15 21.61 10.52 2.06
N ALA A 16 22.41 9.49 1.80
CA ALA A 16 21.97 8.39 0.99
C ALA A 16 20.88 7.67 1.80
N GLY A 17 19.71 8.30 1.91
CA GLY A 17 18.50 7.59 2.22
C GLY A 17 18.39 6.56 1.11
N CYS A 18 18.42 5.28 1.45
CA CYS A 18 17.98 4.22 0.57
C CYS A 18 16.57 4.58 0.12
N LEU A 19 16.48 5.25 -1.02
CA LEU A 19 15.40 5.05 -1.95
C LEU A 19 15.60 3.60 -2.40
N GLY A 20 15.11 2.67 -1.59
CA GLY A 20 14.91 1.31 -2.05
C GLY A 20 13.94 1.46 -3.19
N SER A 21 14.45 1.40 -4.40
CA SER A 21 13.66 1.19 -5.58
C SER A 21 13.05 -0.19 -5.43
N ASP A 22 11.84 -0.25 -4.90
CA ASP A 22 10.94 -1.36 -5.20
C ASP A 22 10.35 -1.12 -6.60
N ASP A 23 11.16 -0.51 -7.47
CA ASP A 23 10.91 -0.47 -8.90
C ASP A 23 11.27 -1.84 -9.46
N ASP A 24 10.50 -2.85 -9.05
CA ASP A 24 10.32 -4.09 -9.82
C ASP A 24 9.43 -3.82 -11.04
N ASP A 25 9.32 -2.58 -11.45
CA ASP A 25 8.75 -2.23 -12.74
C ASP A 25 9.78 -2.56 -13.81
N GLU A 26 9.76 -3.82 -14.24
CA GLU A 26 10.41 -4.23 -15.47
C GLU A 26 9.90 -3.32 -16.59
N LYS A 27 10.83 -2.61 -17.23
CA LYS A 27 10.56 -1.89 -18.47
C LYS A 27 10.04 -2.88 -19.47
N GLU A 28 8.73 -2.95 -19.67
CA GLU A 28 8.17 -3.55 -20.86
C GLU A 28 8.64 -2.71 -22.04
N GLU A 29 9.56 -3.29 -22.85
CA GLU A 29 9.85 -2.77 -24.18
C GLU A 29 8.54 -2.83 -24.96
N SER A 30 7.90 -1.68 -25.12
CA SER A 30 6.70 -1.53 -25.94
C SER A 30 7.03 -1.93 -27.37
N ASN A 31 6.57 -3.09 -27.76
CA ASN A 31 6.53 -3.50 -29.14
C ASN A 31 5.33 -2.77 -29.78
N ASP A 32 5.64 -1.65 -30.42
CA ASP A 32 4.73 -0.72 -31.05
C ASP A 32 3.96 -1.41 -32.19
N SER A 33 2.80 -1.98 -31.90
CA SER A 33 1.82 -2.40 -32.90
C SER A 33 0.50 -1.70 -32.63
N VAL A 34 0.21 -0.81 -33.53
CA VAL A 34 -1.00 -0.04 -33.82
C VAL A 34 -2.28 -0.56 -33.15
N ASP A 35 -2.91 0.31 -32.37
CA ASP A 35 -4.32 0.33 -31.89
C ASP A 35 -4.69 -0.40 -30.61
N ASP A 36 -3.80 -1.00 -29.84
CA ASP A 36 -4.17 -1.51 -28.51
C ASP A 36 -3.75 -0.52 -27.42
N LYS A 37 -4.58 0.48 -27.19
CA LYS A 37 -4.51 1.29 -25.96
C LYS A 37 -4.58 0.37 -24.76
N PRO A 38 -3.59 0.40 -23.84
CA PRO A 38 -3.63 -0.46 -22.65
C PRO A 38 -4.94 -0.29 -21.89
N ALA A 39 -5.51 -1.40 -21.42
CA ALA A 39 -6.81 -1.41 -20.74
C ALA A 39 -6.83 -0.48 -19.51
N TRP A 40 -5.69 -0.30 -18.83
CA TRP A 40 -5.58 0.59 -17.67
C TRP A 40 -5.78 2.07 -18.03
N LEU A 41 -5.48 2.50 -19.27
CA LEU A 41 -5.75 3.88 -19.71
C LEU A 41 -7.24 4.21 -19.78
N ASP A 42 -8.11 3.21 -19.85
CA ASP A 42 -9.56 3.37 -19.81
C ASP A 42 -10.14 3.18 -18.40
N ALA A 43 -9.31 2.77 -17.45
CA ALA A 43 -9.72 2.65 -16.07
C ALA A 43 -10.04 4.04 -15.51
N SER A 44 -11.16 4.15 -14.82
CA SER A 44 -11.63 5.40 -14.23
C SER A 44 -12.27 5.08 -12.88
N ASP A 45 -11.46 5.15 -11.84
CA ASP A 45 -11.90 4.89 -10.47
C ASP A 45 -12.34 6.21 -9.82
N ALA A 46 -13.62 6.36 -9.55
CA ALA A 46 -14.28 7.61 -9.13
C ALA A 46 -14.01 8.79 -10.08
N GLY A 47 -13.88 8.55 -11.37
CA GLY A 47 -13.58 9.58 -12.37
C GLY A 47 -12.11 9.99 -12.46
N TYR A 48 -11.21 9.36 -11.69
CA TYR A 48 -9.77 9.54 -11.81
C TYR A 48 -9.24 8.73 -12.99
N THR A 49 -8.42 9.34 -13.86
CA THR A 49 -7.75 8.66 -14.97
C THR A 49 -6.28 8.52 -14.65
N TYR A 50 -5.78 7.31 -14.68
CA TYR A 50 -4.39 7.00 -14.40
C TYR A 50 -3.46 7.51 -15.50
N ALA A 51 -2.28 7.95 -15.12
CA ALA A 51 -1.21 8.38 -16.03
C ALA A 51 -0.22 7.23 -16.35
N SER A 52 -0.22 6.18 -15.52
CA SER A 52 0.68 5.02 -15.60
C SER A 52 -0.05 3.72 -15.33
N ASP A 53 0.59 2.59 -15.65
CA ASP A 53 0.04 1.27 -15.34
C ASP A 53 0.19 0.95 -13.85
N VAL A 54 -0.93 0.83 -13.16
CA VAL A 54 -1.04 0.43 -11.76
C VAL A 54 -2.09 -0.66 -11.56
N ASP A 55 -2.37 -1.45 -12.60
CA ASP A 55 -3.43 -2.47 -12.54
C ASP A 55 -3.19 -3.51 -11.46
N ASN A 56 -1.93 -3.94 -11.25
CA ASN A 56 -1.63 -4.87 -10.17
C ASN A 56 -1.82 -4.22 -8.77
N HIS A 57 -1.59 -2.92 -8.62
CA HIS A 57 -1.87 -2.18 -7.38
C HIS A 57 -3.38 -2.06 -7.14
N ARG A 58 -4.14 -1.76 -8.19
CA ARG A 58 -5.61 -1.74 -8.16
C ARG A 58 -6.18 -3.11 -7.78
N SER A 59 -5.61 -4.18 -8.33
CA SER A 59 -6.05 -5.56 -8.09
C SER A 59 -5.83 -6.02 -6.64
N LEU A 60 -4.93 -5.38 -5.88
CA LEU A 60 -4.74 -5.68 -4.46
C LEU A 60 -6.00 -5.39 -3.63
N MET A 61 -6.90 -4.53 -4.11
CA MET A 61 -8.20 -4.29 -3.46
C MET A 61 -9.10 -5.54 -3.47
N ASN A 62 -8.94 -6.43 -4.47
CA ASN A 62 -9.66 -7.70 -4.50
C ASN A 62 -9.22 -8.59 -3.34
N ASP A 63 -7.90 -8.66 -3.10
CA ASP A 63 -7.35 -9.42 -1.97
C ASP A 63 -7.91 -8.90 -0.65
N LEU A 64 -8.00 -7.59 -0.49
CA LEU A 64 -8.56 -6.95 0.69
C LEU A 64 -10.05 -7.32 0.90
N CYS A 65 -10.84 -7.32 -0.17
CA CYS A 65 -12.25 -7.75 -0.13
C CYS A 65 -12.38 -9.23 0.24
N GLU A 66 -11.55 -10.08 -0.34
CA GLU A 66 -11.59 -11.51 -0.10
C GLU A 66 -11.13 -11.89 1.31
N ILE A 67 -10.08 -11.24 1.84
CA ILE A 67 -9.66 -11.39 3.24
C ILE A 67 -10.82 -11.05 4.19
N LYS A 68 -11.47 -9.93 3.94
CA LYS A 68 -12.62 -9.50 4.74
C LYS A 68 -13.79 -10.47 4.65
N ALA A 69 -14.08 -11.00 3.45
CA ALA A 69 -15.14 -11.96 3.22
C ALA A 69 -14.85 -13.29 3.94
N ALA A 70 -13.66 -13.87 3.76
CA ALA A 70 -13.25 -15.12 4.38
C ALA A 70 -13.30 -15.05 5.91
N ALA A 71 -12.77 -13.98 6.50
CA ALA A 71 -12.74 -13.77 7.94
C ALA A 71 -14.12 -13.46 8.56
N SER A 72 -15.15 -13.16 7.77
CA SER A 72 -16.48 -12.81 8.25
C SER A 72 -17.29 -14.04 8.73
N SER A 73 -18.42 -13.80 9.41
CA SER A 73 -19.39 -14.85 9.76
C SER A 73 -19.95 -15.56 8.53
N ASP A 74 -20.16 -14.83 7.44
CA ASP A 74 -20.68 -15.39 6.19
C ASP A 74 -19.63 -16.29 5.50
N GLY A 75 -18.34 -16.00 5.70
CA GLY A 75 -17.22 -16.85 5.30
C GLY A 75 -16.88 -17.95 6.29
N GLY A 76 -17.65 -18.11 7.36
CA GLY A 76 -17.44 -19.13 8.40
C GLY A 76 -16.24 -18.84 9.30
N TYR A 77 -15.78 -17.58 9.36
CA TYR A 77 -14.58 -17.16 10.11
C TYR A 77 -13.32 -17.91 9.65
N ASP A 78 -13.14 -18.08 8.33
CA ASP A 78 -11.96 -18.71 7.75
C ASP A 78 -10.73 -17.79 7.85
N PHE A 79 -10.16 -17.70 9.04
CA PHE A 79 -8.93 -16.93 9.27
C PHE A 79 -7.70 -17.56 8.59
N THR A 80 -7.73 -18.86 8.33
CA THR A 80 -6.64 -19.54 7.62
C THR A 80 -6.63 -19.13 6.16
N GLY A 81 -7.76 -19.19 5.47
CA GLY A 81 -7.88 -18.71 4.10
C GLY A 81 -7.61 -17.21 3.97
N ALA A 82 -8.12 -16.39 4.92
CA ALA A 82 -7.81 -14.97 4.96
C ALA A 82 -6.30 -14.70 5.11
N LYS A 83 -5.61 -15.46 5.95
CA LYS A 83 -4.16 -15.37 6.16
C LYS A 83 -3.38 -15.79 4.91
N GLU A 84 -3.81 -16.83 4.21
CA GLU A 84 -3.17 -17.26 2.97
C GLU A 84 -3.21 -16.15 1.91
N ILE A 85 -4.36 -15.48 1.73
CA ILE A 85 -4.48 -14.36 0.80
C ILE A 85 -3.59 -13.20 1.27
N TYR A 86 -3.61 -12.88 2.57
CA TYR A 86 -2.80 -11.80 3.12
C TYR A 86 -1.30 -12.00 2.87
N MET A 87 -0.80 -13.23 3.09
CA MET A 87 0.62 -13.58 3.02
C MET A 87 1.12 -13.81 1.58
N ASN A 88 0.29 -14.44 0.75
CA ASN A 88 0.72 -14.96 -0.55
C ASN A 88 0.15 -14.16 -1.72
N GLY A 89 -0.85 -13.32 -1.50
CA GLY A 89 -1.60 -12.64 -2.54
C GLY A 89 -2.45 -13.61 -3.38
N LYS A 90 -3.29 -13.04 -4.23
CA LYS A 90 -4.16 -13.83 -5.10
C LYS A 90 -4.52 -13.14 -6.41
N ASN A 91 -4.76 -11.84 -6.37
CA ASN A 91 -5.30 -11.09 -7.51
C ASN A 91 -4.31 -10.10 -8.12
N ALA A 92 -3.32 -9.63 -7.36
CA ALA A 92 -2.35 -8.63 -7.78
C ALA A 92 -1.10 -9.30 -8.38
N GLU A 93 -1.27 -9.99 -9.52
CA GLU A 93 -0.20 -10.70 -10.22
C GLU A 93 0.72 -9.72 -10.94
N LYS A 94 2.04 -9.94 -10.80
CA LYS A 94 3.09 -9.21 -11.49
C LYS A 94 3.50 -9.91 -12.78
N SER A 95 4.23 -9.22 -13.64
CA SER A 95 4.71 -9.75 -14.92
C SER A 95 5.56 -11.02 -14.80
N ASP A 96 6.25 -11.20 -13.66
CA ASP A 96 7.05 -12.41 -13.37
C ASP A 96 6.23 -13.59 -12.84
N GLY A 97 4.91 -13.46 -12.72
CA GLY A 97 3.99 -14.46 -12.17
C GLY A 97 3.97 -14.55 -10.64
N SER A 98 4.71 -13.68 -9.94
CA SER A 98 4.56 -13.52 -8.50
C SER A 98 3.39 -12.59 -8.18
N PHE A 99 2.98 -12.53 -6.91
CA PHE A 99 1.90 -11.64 -6.48
C PHE A 99 2.43 -10.52 -5.58
N ARG A 100 1.86 -9.32 -5.73
CA ARG A 100 1.91 -8.33 -4.67
C ARG A 100 1.08 -8.83 -3.50
N THR A 101 1.55 -8.60 -2.28
CA THR A 101 0.87 -9.09 -1.08
C THR A 101 0.68 -7.98 -0.08
N LEU A 102 -0.43 -7.99 0.64
CA LEU A 102 -0.65 -7.06 1.75
C LEU A 102 0.43 -7.22 2.84
N ALA A 103 0.86 -8.45 3.11
CA ALA A 103 1.94 -8.73 4.06
C ALA A 103 3.27 -8.11 3.62
N GLY A 104 3.61 -8.18 2.33
CA GLY A 104 4.83 -7.57 1.78
C GLY A 104 4.87 -6.08 2.02
N PHE A 105 3.76 -5.42 1.84
CA PHE A 105 3.62 -3.99 2.13
C PHE A 105 3.67 -3.72 3.64
N ALA A 106 2.92 -4.45 4.44
CA ALA A 106 2.79 -4.21 5.87
C ALA A 106 4.09 -4.48 6.66
N SER A 107 4.95 -5.39 6.16
CA SER A 107 6.21 -5.75 6.79
C SER A 107 7.41 -4.95 6.27
N ALA A 108 7.27 -4.18 5.18
CA ALA A 108 8.36 -3.49 4.54
C ALA A 108 9.00 -2.44 5.47
N THR A 109 10.30 -2.56 5.68
CA THR A 109 11.05 -1.63 6.54
C THR A 109 11.11 -0.23 5.90
N GLY A 110 10.84 0.79 6.70
CA GLY A 110 10.91 2.19 6.27
C GLY A 110 9.70 2.67 5.47
N LYS A 111 8.73 1.80 5.19
CA LYS A 111 7.52 2.16 4.44
C LYS A 111 6.28 2.40 5.33
N ASN A 112 6.26 1.83 6.51
CA ASN A 112 5.19 2.02 7.50
C ASN A 112 5.56 3.03 8.59
N HIS A 113 6.67 3.70 8.41
CA HIS A 113 7.05 4.97 8.93
C HIS A 113 6.82 5.17 10.41
N ASP A 114 5.93 6.10 10.71
CA ASP A 114 5.66 6.54 12.06
C ASP A 114 5.03 5.45 12.93
N TYR A 115 4.36 4.45 12.35
CA TYR A 115 3.85 3.31 13.11
C TYR A 115 4.98 2.49 13.73
N ASP A 116 6.02 2.18 12.96
CA ASP A 116 7.18 1.44 13.48
C ASP A 116 7.90 2.24 14.56
N SER A 117 8.02 3.55 14.36
CA SER A 117 8.58 4.48 15.33
C SER A 117 7.73 4.57 16.60
N TYR A 118 6.40 4.64 16.43
CA TYR A 118 5.45 4.73 17.54
C TYR A 118 5.44 3.45 18.40
N TYR A 119 5.43 2.29 17.76
CA TYR A 119 5.42 1.01 18.47
C TYR A 119 6.83 0.52 18.88
N GLY A 120 7.90 1.17 18.40
CA GLY A 120 9.28 0.82 18.67
C GLY A 120 9.70 -0.56 18.09
N MET A 121 9.06 -0.97 17.00
CA MET A 121 9.34 -2.25 16.34
C MET A 121 9.16 -2.14 14.82
N ASN A 122 10.07 -2.72 14.05
CA ASN A 122 9.91 -2.81 12.60
C ASN A 122 8.81 -3.82 12.24
N GLY A 123 8.04 -3.50 11.18
CA GLY A 123 6.94 -4.34 10.73
C GLY A 123 5.75 -4.35 11.71
N SER A 124 5.56 -3.27 12.45
CA SER A 124 4.48 -3.14 13.44
C SER A 124 3.10 -3.34 12.82
N VAL A 125 2.87 -2.85 11.61
CA VAL A 125 1.61 -3.00 10.88
C VAL A 125 1.32 -4.48 10.61
N ASP A 126 2.29 -5.20 10.07
CA ASP A 126 2.19 -6.65 9.83
C ASP A 126 1.93 -7.42 11.13
N ALA A 127 2.70 -7.12 12.18
CA ALA A 127 2.56 -7.79 13.47
C ALA A 127 1.14 -7.68 14.05
N HIS A 128 0.51 -6.51 13.94
CA HIS A 128 -0.86 -6.31 14.44
C HIS A 128 -1.90 -7.02 13.57
N ILE A 129 -1.74 -7.01 12.24
CA ILE A 129 -2.63 -7.73 11.33
C ILE A 129 -2.52 -9.23 11.55
N MET A 130 -1.29 -9.75 11.65
CA MET A 130 -1.03 -11.17 11.92
C MET A 130 -1.59 -11.60 13.27
N ALA A 131 -1.51 -10.77 14.32
CA ALA A 131 -2.11 -11.06 15.61
C ALA A 131 -3.62 -11.28 15.52
N ALA A 132 -4.33 -10.47 14.71
CA ALA A 132 -5.76 -10.67 14.48
C ALA A 132 -6.07 -11.96 13.70
N LEU A 133 -5.28 -12.24 12.65
CA LEU A 133 -5.42 -13.45 11.83
C LEU A 133 -5.12 -14.73 12.62
N ASP A 134 -4.10 -14.71 13.48
CA ASP A 134 -3.68 -15.87 14.28
C ASP A 134 -4.44 -16.00 15.62
N GLY A 135 -5.16 -14.98 16.04
CA GLY A 135 -5.82 -14.97 17.35
C GLY A 135 -4.83 -14.92 18.49
N THR A 136 -3.75 -14.18 18.34
CA THR A 136 -2.66 -14.02 19.32
C THR A 136 -2.59 -12.58 19.85
N GLY A 137 -1.70 -12.31 20.79
CA GLY A 137 -1.53 -10.97 21.35
C GLY A 137 -2.86 -10.39 21.87
N ASP A 138 -3.24 -9.21 21.40
CA ASP A 138 -4.49 -8.53 21.81
C ASP A 138 -5.76 -9.31 21.41
N PHE A 139 -5.63 -10.32 20.55
CA PHE A 139 -6.75 -11.16 20.09
C PHE A 139 -6.80 -12.53 20.76
N GLU A 140 -5.84 -12.84 21.66
CA GLU A 140 -5.81 -14.13 22.36
C GLU A 140 -7.05 -14.29 23.25
N GLY A 141 -7.74 -15.42 23.06
CA GLY A 141 -8.97 -15.72 23.82
C GLY A 141 -10.18 -14.87 23.48
N THR A 142 -10.11 -14.01 22.46
CA THR A 142 -11.26 -13.24 22.00
C THR A 142 -12.18 -14.08 21.10
N SER A 143 -13.41 -13.62 20.88
CA SER A 143 -14.34 -14.27 19.97
C SER A 143 -13.94 -14.07 18.50
N ASP A 144 -14.39 -14.97 17.61
CA ASP A 144 -14.16 -14.85 16.17
C ASP A 144 -14.70 -13.54 15.61
N THR A 145 -15.80 -13.01 16.16
CA THR A 145 -16.32 -11.69 15.77
C THR A 145 -15.31 -10.58 16.07
N VAL A 146 -14.63 -10.62 17.21
CA VAL A 146 -13.59 -9.63 17.57
C VAL A 146 -12.38 -9.77 16.66
N ARG A 147 -11.92 -10.99 16.41
CA ARG A 147 -10.84 -11.27 15.46
C ARG A 147 -11.17 -10.78 14.05
N TYR A 148 -12.40 -11.05 13.57
CA TYR A 148 -12.89 -10.51 12.29
C TYR A 148 -12.83 -8.99 12.25
N GLN A 149 -13.30 -8.30 13.30
CA GLN A 149 -13.21 -6.84 13.34
C GLN A 149 -11.77 -6.34 13.33
N GLY A 150 -10.86 -7.05 14.01
CA GLY A 150 -9.42 -6.80 13.93
C GLY A 150 -8.90 -6.97 12.50
N THR A 151 -9.08 -8.13 11.92
CA THR A 151 -8.63 -8.45 10.56
C THR A 151 -9.15 -7.43 9.55
N ALA A 152 -10.45 -7.22 9.49
CA ALA A 152 -11.08 -6.35 8.51
C ALA A 152 -10.70 -4.86 8.64
N LYS A 153 -10.37 -4.40 9.85
CA LYS A 153 -10.03 -2.99 10.08
C LYS A 153 -8.54 -2.72 10.04
N LEU A 154 -7.73 -3.63 10.54
CA LEU A 154 -6.28 -3.44 10.53
C LEU A 154 -5.72 -3.54 9.10
N THR A 155 -6.22 -4.46 8.27
CA THR A 155 -5.80 -4.53 6.86
C THR A 155 -6.12 -3.24 6.10
N VAL A 156 -7.29 -2.64 6.32
CA VAL A 156 -7.68 -1.39 5.66
C VAL A 156 -7.03 -0.18 6.32
N ASN A 157 -7.31 0.04 7.62
CA ASN A 157 -7.00 1.33 8.26
C ASN A 157 -5.55 1.44 8.69
N LEU A 158 -4.87 0.34 8.92
CA LEU A 158 -3.45 0.32 9.26
C LEU A 158 -2.60 -0.03 8.03
N GLY A 159 -2.92 -1.11 7.32
CA GLY A 159 -2.17 -1.55 6.13
C GLY A 159 -2.32 -0.62 4.94
N MET A 160 -3.50 -0.56 4.36
CA MET A 160 -3.71 0.20 3.10
C MET A 160 -3.58 1.71 3.27
N VAL A 161 -4.04 2.27 4.41
CA VAL A 161 -3.86 3.72 4.66
C VAL A 161 -2.38 4.08 4.80
N ALA A 162 -1.59 3.27 5.52
CA ALA A 162 -0.16 3.52 5.63
C ALA A 162 0.52 3.52 4.26
N TYR A 163 0.12 2.58 3.40
CA TYR A 163 0.67 2.48 2.05
C TYR A 163 0.25 3.64 1.15
N THR A 164 -1.04 3.99 1.18
CA THR A 164 -1.55 5.20 0.49
C THR A 164 -0.72 6.43 0.86
N LEU A 165 -0.49 6.64 2.16
CA LEU A 165 0.29 7.79 2.63
C LEU A 165 1.75 7.71 2.18
N HIS A 166 2.33 6.51 2.12
CA HIS A 166 3.68 6.32 1.59
C HIS A 166 3.79 6.80 0.15
N GLU A 167 2.93 6.30 -0.74
CA GLU A 167 2.99 6.63 -2.16
C GLU A 167 2.68 8.12 -2.41
N LEU A 168 1.69 8.69 -1.72
CA LEU A 168 1.43 10.12 -1.85
C LEU A 168 2.62 10.99 -1.38
N ASN A 169 3.31 10.59 -0.31
CA ASN A 169 4.53 11.26 0.12
C ASN A 169 5.68 11.06 -0.87
N ALA A 170 5.82 9.85 -1.43
CA ALA A 170 6.80 9.57 -2.48
C ALA A 170 6.55 10.45 -3.71
N ALA A 171 5.30 10.60 -4.13
CA ALA A 171 4.92 11.48 -5.23
C ALA A 171 5.35 12.93 -4.98
N ILE A 172 5.10 13.46 -3.76
CA ILE A 172 5.50 14.81 -3.38
C ILE A 172 7.02 14.95 -3.43
N LEU A 173 7.76 14.03 -2.83
CA LEU A 173 9.22 14.09 -2.78
C LEU A 173 9.86 13.98 -4.17
N LYS A 174 9.33 13.09 -5.03
CA LYS A 174 9.76 12.98 -6.44
C LYS A 174 9.49 14.28 -7.19
N ALA A 175 8.32 14.89 -7.00
CA ALA A 175 7.94 16.15 -7.62
C ALA A 175 8.84 17.32 -7.16
N GLU A 176 9.14 17.43 -5.86
CA GLU A 176 10.05 18.43 -5.30
C GLU A 176 11.48 18.27 -5.83
N ALA A 177 11.91 17.04 -6.12
CA ALA A 177 13.17 16.74 -6.77
C ALA A 177 13.20 17.06 -8.27
N GLY A 178 12.08 17.46 -8.87
CA GLY A 178 11.94 17.77 -10.29
C GLY A 178 11.64 16.56 -11.17
N ASN A 179 11.31 15.42 -10.60
CA ASN A 179 10.98 14.17 -11.29
C ASN A 179 9.45 14.08 -11.49
N TRP A 180 8.97 14.57 -12.62
CA TRP A 180 7.53 14.70 -12.93
C TRP A 180 7.00 13.65 -13.91
N GLY A 181 7.86 12.72 -14.34
CA GLY A 181 7.51 11.73 -15.36
C GLY A 181 6.42 10.76 -14.92
N THR A 182 5.90 10.02 -15.93
CA THR A 182 4.91 8.95 -15.71
C THR A 182 5.49 7.77 -14.93
N ASP A 183 6.81 7.62 -14.92
CA ASP A 183 7.53 6.59 -14.14
C ASP A 183 8.01 7.12 -12.77
N ASP A 184 7.67 8.36 -12.42
CA ASP A 184 8.17 9.05 -11.23
C ASP A 184 7.03 9.52 -10.30
N ALA A 185 6.84 10.85 -10.19
CA ALA A 185 5.84 11.42 -9.29
C ALA A 185 4.41 11.06 -9.67
N GLN A 186 4.11 10.97 -10.98
CA GLN A 186 2.78 10.61 -11.45
C GLN A 186 2.47 9.15 -11.12
N HIS A 187 3.44 8.23 -11.32
CA HIS A 187 3.27 6.82 -10.97
C HIS A 187 2.98 6.63 -9.48
N ALA A 188 3.80 7.22 -8.62
CA ALA A 188 3.57 7.14 -7.17
C ALA A 188 2.21 7.74 -6.75
N TRP A 189 1.75 8.79 -7.43
CA TRP A 189 0.40 9.32 -7.19
C TRP A 189 -0.69 8.35 -7.62
N ASP A 190 -0.54 7.72 -8.79
CA ASP A 190 -1.45 6.71 -9.32
C ASP A 190 -1.54 5.51 -8.37
N GLU A 191 -0.41 5.01 -7.87
CA GLU A 191 -0.36 3.95 -6.85
C GLU A 191 -1.10 4.35 -5.56
N GLY A 192 -0.84 5.57 -5.09
CA GLY A 192 -1.55 6.12 -3.92
C GLY A 192 -3.06 6.14 -4.11
N TRP A 193 -3.54 6.52 -5.30
CA TRP A 193 -4.97 6.49 -5.60
C TRP A 193 -5.52 5.07 -5.71
N ALA A 194 -4.76 4.16 -6.35
CA ALA A 194 -5.10 2.75 -6.45
C ALA A 194 -5.30 2.10 -5.07
N PHE A 195 -4.44 2.42 -4.10
CA PHE A 195 -4.55 1.92 -2.72
C PHE A 195 -5.63 2.63 -1.90
N PHE A 196 -5.92 3.90 -2.19
CA PHE A 196 -6.94 4.65 -1.47
C PHE A 196 -8.35 4.29 -1.90
N HIS A 197 -8.60 4.32 -3.21
CA HIS A 197 -9.92 4.10 -3.80
C HIS A 197 -10.09 2.68 -4.34
N GLY A 198 -9.10 2.19 -5.09
CA GLY A 198 -9.18 0.92 -5.80
C GLY A 198 -10.17 0.94 -6.96
N PRO A 199 -10.37 -0.21 -7.63
CA PRO A 199 -11.39 -0.36 -8.67
C PRO A 199 -12.80 -0.06 -8.13
N ASP A 200 -13.63 0.61 -8.93
CA ASP A 200 -15.01 0.97 -8.56
C ASP A 200 -15.83 -0.25 -8.09
N GLU A 201 -15.64 -1.41 -8.72
CA GLU A 201 -16.32 -2.66 -8.34
C GLU A 201 -15.91 -3.20 -6.96
N HIS A 202 -14.74 -2.82 -6.46
CA HIS A 202 -14.22 -3.23 -5.15
C HIS A 202 -14.18 -2.07 -4.14
N TYR A 203 -14.72 -0.92 -4.50
CA TYR A 203 -14.78 0.27 -3.64
C TYR A 203 -15.29 -0.02 -2.22
N GLY A 204 -16.23 -0.98 -2.08
CA GLY A 204 -16.79 -1.37 -0.77
C GLY A 204 -15.79 -1.82 0.30
N CYS A 205 -14.57 -2.17 -0.10
CA CYS A 205 -13.48 -2.61 0.79
C CYS A 205 -12.40 -1.54 0.99
N SER A 206 -12.45 -0.45 0.24
CA SER A 206 -11.39 0.56 0.19
C SER A 206 -11.30 1.44 1.44
N PRO A 207 -10.12 2.05 1.70
CA PRO A 207 -9.98 3.14 2.66
C PRO A 207 -10.96 4.28 2.42
N ALA A 208 -11.15 4.69 1.15
CA ALA A 208 -12.08 5.76 0.77
C ALA A 208 -13.50 5.47 1.23
N LYS A 209 -14.00 4.23 1.04
CA LYS A 209 -15.34 3.82 1.52
C LYS A 209 -15.44 3.85 3.03
N VAL A 210 -14.41 3.43 3.73
CA VAL A 210 -14.39 3.50 5.19
C VAL A 210 -14.48 4.96 5.65
N MET A 211 -13.73 5.86 5.04
CA MET A 211 -13.75 7.29 5.37
C MET A 211 -15.09 7.93 5.05
N GLU A 212 -15.67 7.67 3.87
CA GLU A 212 -17.02 8.11 3.49
C GLU A 212 -18.07 7.69 4.54
N LYS A 213 -18.04 6.41 4.92
CA LYS A 213 -18.95 5.90 5.94
C LYS A 213 -18.78 6.61 7.28
N ARG A 214 -17.53 6.85 7.71
CA ARG A 214 -17.27 7.56 8.97
C ARG A 214 -17.68 9.02 8.92
N ALA A 215 -17.43 9.70 7.80
CA ALA A 215 -17.92 11.05 7.59
C ALA A 215 -19.45 11.13 7.74
N ALA A 216 -20.17 10.22 7.11
CA ALA A 216 -21.63 10.12 7.26
C ALA A 216 -22.08 9.81 8.70
N ASP A 217 -21.40 8.87 9.39
CA ASP A 217 -21.71 8.51 10.79
C ASP A 217 -21.51 9.70 11.74
N PHE A 218 -20.56 10.60 11.46
CA PHE A 218 -20.27 11.79 12.28
C PHE A 218 -20.93 13.08 11.77
N GLY A 219 -21.59 13.05 10.62
CA GLY A 219 -22.27 14.21 10.02
C GLY A 219 -21.31 15.27 9.48
N THR A 220 -20.17 14.86 8.96
CA THR A 220 -19.12 15.75 8.39
C THR A 220 -19.04 15.62 6.89
#